data_c9efdedecc3988bb4c49c75ca5e86023
#
_entry.id   c9efdedecc3988bb4c49c75ca5e86023
#
_cell.length_a   1.000
_cell.length_b   1.000
_cell.length_c   1.000
_cell.angle_alpha   90.00
_cell.angle_beta   90.00
_cell.angle_gamma   90.00
#
_symmetry.space_group_name_H-M   'P 1'
#
loop_
_entity.id
_entity.type
_entity.pdbx_description
1 polymer ?
#
loop_
_entity_poly.entity_id
_entity_poly.type
_entity_poly.pdbx_seq_one_letter_code
_entity_poly.pdbx_strand_id
1 'polypeptide(L)'
;MAQCNAAPKQSTPAVEQPATAAKQTSRVAKHDDASLHDSTQKTIKPAFEVQSAPNDSSLVMQHISKALQYRASTAQNIDADRQRQLLLLHIARGFCGIPYVAKTLENDSMENLVVNLRQLDCTTYVENVLAVYECVKHNRTSYADYLHFLRRIRYVDGNVDYSARQHYFTEWIEENTKDGFVREISTPNPPFNTRQTLSISFMSTHTDAYPMLKNNPEMVKPIAEMERRLSGNTYMYIPKGDIKNTKLLRSAIHDGDIIAIITKKKGLDTSHIGIAVWHKDGLHMLNASQIHKKVVEEPMTLHDYMQKHPSQVGIRIVRIN
;
A
#
# COMPACT_ATOMS: atom_id res chain seq x y z
N MET A 1 4.79 26.51 1.45
CA MET A 1 3.42 25.92 1.35
C MET A 1 3.41 25.06 0.11
N ALA A 2 3.59 23.76 0.24
CA ALA A 2 3.39 22.82 -0.86
C ALA A 2 1.99 22.24 -0.70
N GLN A 3 1.04 22.85 -1.36
CA GLN A 3 -0.32 22.36 -1.46
C GLN A 3 -0.36 21.20 -2.45
N CYS A 4 -1.21 20.21 -2.21
CA CYS A 4 -1.70 19.29 -3.23
C CYS A 4 -2.48 20.09 -4.27
N ASN A 5 -1.82 20.75 -5.21
CA ASN A 5 -2.44 21.58 -6.25
C ASN A 5 -2.61 20.77 -7.53
N ALA A 6 -3.82 20.85 -8.08
CA ALA A 6 -4.16 20.30 -9.37
C ALA A 6 -3.37 20.99 -10.50
N ALA A 7 -2.93 20.22 -11.49
CA ALA A 7 -2.20 20.71 -12.65
C ALA A 7 -3.05 21.62 -13.54
N PRO A 8 -2.47 22.61 -14.22
CA PRO A 8 -3.21 23.49 -15.13
C PRO A 8 -3.56 22.77 -16.44
N LYS A 9 -4.75 23.10 -16.96
CA LYS A 9 -5.24 22.67 -18.28
C LYS A 9 -4.40 23.34 -19.38
N GLN A 10 -3.80 22.54 -20.25
CA GLN A 10 -3.28 23.03 -21.53
C GLN A 10 -4.07 22.43 -22.69
N SER A 11 -4.43 23.33 -23.61
CA SER A 11 -5.19 23.11 -24.83
C SER A 11 -4.34 22.45 -25.92
N THR A 12 -4.95 21.52 -26.64
CA THR A 12 -4.44 20.85 -27.86
C THR A 12 -4.45 21.78 -29.08
N PRO A 13 -3.55 21.55 -30.06
CA PRO A 13 -3.93 21.63 -31.45
C PRO A 13 -3.79 20.27 -32.18
N ALA A 14 -4.74 20.06 -33.07
CA ALA A 14 -4.84 18.93 -33.98
C ALA A 14 -3.80 19.04 -35.11
N VAL A 15 -3.24 17.89 -35.55
CA VAL A 15 -2.59 17.78 -36.87
C VAL A 15 -2.92 16.40 -37.47
N GLU A 16 -3.21 16.46 -38.76
CA GLU A 16 -3.74 15.47 -39.69
C GLU A 16 -2.84 14.25 -39.93
N GLN A 17 -3.52 13.18 -40.38
CA GLN A 17 -2.93 11.99 -41.01
C GLN A 17 -2.53 12.25 -42.46
N PRO A 18 -1.66 11.40 -43.06
CA PRO A 18 -2.11 10.64 -44.21
C PRO A 18 -1.82 9.14 -44.20
N ALA A 19 -2.72 8.45 -44.87
CA ALA A 19 -2.72 7.04 -45.15
C ALA A 19 -1.74 6.68 -46.28
N THR A 20 -1.20 5.45 -46.26
CA THR A 20 -1.07 4.63 -47.49
C THR A 20 -0.89 3.15 -47.15
N ALA A 21 -1.52 2.34 -47.98
CA ALA A 21 -1.64 0.90 -47.93
C ALA A 21 -0.46 0.17 -48.58
N ALA A 22 -0.18 -1.08 -48.17
CA ALA A 22 0.38 -2.12 -49.04
C ALA A 22 -0.11 -3.49 -48.59
N LYS A 23 -0.80 -4.16 -49.52
CA LYS A 23 -1.18 -5.58 -49.49
C LYS A 23 0.03 -6.49 -49.72
N GLN A 24 0.08 -7.61 -49.03
CA GLN A 24 0.62 -8.85 -49.60
C GLN A 24 -0.06 -10.09 -49.01
N THR A 25 -0.54 -10.89 -49.96
CA THR A 25 -1.21 -12.19 -49.83
C THR A 25 -0.19 -13.32 -49.81
N SER A 26 -0.42 -14.39 -49.04
CA SER A 26 -0.39 -15.78 -49.52
C SER A 26 -0.63 -16.84 -48.43
N ARG A 27 -1.59 -17.63 -48.68
CA ARG A 27 -1.78 -19.08 -48.82
C ARG A 27 -1.91 -19.93 -47.54
N VAL A 28 -3.11 -20.29 -47.31
CA VAL A 28 -3.83 -21.57 -47.08
C VAL A 28 -2.93 -22.80 -46.83
N ALA A 29 -3.15 -23.42 -45.66
CA ALA A 29 -3.21 -24.87 -45.50
C ALA A 29 -4.33 -25.20 -44.52
N LYS A 30 -5.31 -25.98 -45.01
CA LYS A 30 -6.37 -26.61 -44.25
C LYS A 30 -5.83 -27.84 -43.55
N HIS A 31 -6.19 -28.06 -42.32
CA HIS A 31 -6.42 -29.38 -41.77
C HIS A 31 -7.63 -29.33 -40.88
N ASP A 32 -8.66 -30.08 -41.28
CA ASP A 32 -9.82 -30.42 -40.51
C ASP A 32 -9.37 -31.36 -39.37
N ASP A 33 -9.83 -31.15 -38.16
CA ASP A 33 -10.34 -32.23 -37.35
C ASP A 33 -11.37 -31.73 -36.33
N ALA A 34 -12.34 -32.57 -36.12
CA ALA A 34 -13.67 -32.29 -35.60
C ALA A 34 -13.72 -32.39 -34.08
N SER A 35 -14.62 -31.57 -33.54
CA SER A 35 -15.52 -31.81 -32.40
C SER A 35 -14.92 -32.30 -31.07
N LEU A 36 -15.06 -31.43 -30.07
CA LEU A 36 -15.81 -31.73 -28.85
C LEU A 36 -16.01 -30.43 -28.07
N HIS A 37 -17.10 -29.72 -28.36
CA HIS A 37 -17.67 -28.75 -27.45
C HIS A 37 -18.36 -29.47 -26.31
N ASP A 38 -17.78 -29.47 -25.13
CA ASP A 38 -18.53 -29.48 -23.89
C ASP A 38 -18.06 -28.34 -23.02
N SER A 39 -18.69 -27.19 -23.21
CA SER A 39 -18.43 -25.96 -22.48
C SER A 39 -19.42 -25.82 -21.32
N THR A 40 -19.24 -26.61 -20.29
CA THR A 40 -19.67 -26.25 -18.95
C THR A 40 -18.53 -25.55 -18.24
N GLN A 41 -18.29 -24.27 -18.56
CA GLN A 41 -17.60 -23.37 -17.66
C GLN A 41 -18.44 -23.28 -16.37
N LYS A 42 -18.18 -24.17 -15.41
CA LYS A 42 -18.51 -23.92 -14.02
C LYS A 42 -17.80 -22.60 -13.64
N THR A 43 -18.57 -21.54 -13.59
CA THR A 43 -18.15 -20.29 -12.97
C THR A 43 -17.89 -20.63 -11.51
N ILE A 44 -16.65 -20.95 -11.16
CA ILE A 44 -16.22 -21.10 -9.77
C ILE A 44 -16.41 -19.72 -9.18
N LYS A 45 -17.47 -19.52 -8.39
CA LYS A 45 -17.61 -18.30 -7.59
C LYS A 45 -16.33 -18.14 -6.78
N PRO A 46 -15.71 -16.96 -6.80
CA PRO A 46 -14.55 -16.74 -5.93
C PRO A 46 -14.96 -17.08 -4.50
N ALA A 47 -14.04 -17.69 -3.75
CA ALA A 47 -14.28 -18.12 -2.37
C ALA A 47 -14.52 -16.94 -1.38
N PHE A 48 -14.54 -15.72 -1.86
CA PHE A 48 -14.78 -14.49 -1.11
C PHE A 48 -15.60 -13.51 -1.95
N GLU A 49 -16.28 -12.58 -1.27
CA GLU A 49 -16.98 -11.48 -1.91
C GLU A 49 -16.10 -10.23 -1.97
N VAL A 50 -16.31 -9.42 -3.02
CA VAL A 50 -15.70 -8.09 -3.14
C VAL A 50 -16.73 -7.07 -2.68
N GLN A 51 -16.45 -6.40 -1.57
CA GLN A 51 -17.27 -5.32 -1.07
C GLN A 51 -16.75 -3.99 -1.64
N SER A 52 -17.51 -3.40 -2.54
CA SER A 52 -17.21 -2.11 -3.14
C SER A 52 -18.48 -1.29 -3.34
N ALA A 53 -18.37 0.03 -3.25
CA ALA A 53 -19.48 0.90 -3.59
C ALA A 53 -19.54 1.13 -5.12
N PRO A 54 -20.69 1.61 -5.66
CA PRO A 54 -20.80 2.01 -7.05
C PRO A 54 -19.65 2.94 -7.45
N ASN A 55 -19.05 2.72 -8.62
CA ASN A 55 -17.92 3.48 -9.19
C ASN A 55 -16.55 3.29 -8.51
N ASP A 56 -16.36 2.42 -7.51
CA ASP A 56 -15.02 2.15 -6.97
C ASP A 56 -14.09 1.58 -8.03
N SER A 57 -14.57 0.68 -8.88
CA SER A 57 -13.80 0.16 -10.02
C SER A 57 -13.34 1.28 -10.96
N SER A 58 -14.20 2.25 -11.24
CA SER A 58 -13.85 3.41 -12.08
C SER A 58 -12.79 4.29 -11.43
N LEU A 59 -12.85 4.50 -10.11
CA LEU A 59 -11.83 5.25 -9.37
C LEU A 59 -10.48 4.52 -9.40
N VAL A 60 -10.46 3.21 -9.19
CA VAL A 60 -9.25 2.40 -9.32
C VAL A 60 -8.64 2.55 -10.70
N MET A 61 -9.44 2.40 -11.76
CA MET A 61 -8.98 2.51 -13.12
C MET A 61 -8.45 3.91 -13.46
N GLN A 62 -9.03 4.97 -12.88
CA GLN A 62 -8.50 6.33 -13.01
C GLN A 62 -7.13 6.48 -12.36
N HIS A 63 -6.90 5.92 -11.17
CA HIS A 63 -5.58 5.95 -10.52
C HIS A 63 -4.53 5.19 -11.35
N ILE A 64 -4.86 4.00 -11.84
CA ILE A 64 -3.95 3.22 -12.71
C ILE A 64 -3.64 4.00 -13.99
N SER A 65 -4.65 4.55 -14.67
CA SER A 65 -4.46 5.32 -15.91
C SER A 65 -3.56 6.54 -15.70
N LYS A 66 -3.80 7.33 -14.65
CA LYS A 66 -2.98 8.50 -14.31
C LYS A 66 -1.53 8.10 -14.03
N ALA A 67 -1.31 6.99 -13.30
CA ALA A 67 0.02 6.49 -12.98
C ALA A 67 0.76 5.99 -14.24
N LEU A 68 0.09 5.32 -15.18
CA LEU A 68 0.64 4.91 -16.48
C LEU A 68 1.04 6.12 -17.33
N GLN A 69 0.16 7.14 -17.41
CA GLN A 69 0.45 8.38 -18.12
C GLN A 69 1.67 9.09 -17.52
N TYR A 70 1.74 9.19 -16.19
CA TYR A 70 2.88 9.77 -15.51
C TYR A 70 4.17 9.00 -15.80
N ARG A 71 4.17 7.66 -15.68
CA ARG A 71 5.32 6.82 -16.01
C ARG A 71 5.79 7.03 -17.44
N ALA A 72 4.87 7.10 -18.39
CA ALA A 72 5.19 7.34 -19.80
C ALA A 72 5.78 8.74 -20.06
N SER A 73 5.38 9.75 -19.28
CA SER A 73 5.87 11.13 -19.39
C SER A 73 7.15 11.40 -18.60
N THR A 74 7.54 10.49 -17.69
CA THR A 74 8.75 10.65 -16.89
C THR A 74 9.98 10.41 -17.76
N ALA A 75 10.99 11.29 -17.63
CA ALA A 75 12.22 11.23 -18.42
C ALA A 75 12.91 9.85 -18.30
N GLN A 76 13.21 9.24 -19.44
CA GLN A 76 13.84 7.90 -19.48
C GLN A 76 15.34 7.92 -19.18
N ASN A 77 15.94 9.09 -19.07
CA ASN A 77 17.37 9.29 -18.78
C ASN A 77 17.72 9.39 -17.29
N ILE A 78 16.77 9.14 -16.40
CA ILE A 78 16.99 9.02 -14.95
C ILE A 78 17.07 7.54 -14.56
N ASP A 79 17.81 7.24 -13.48
CA ASP A 79 17.96 5.87 -13.02
C ASP A 79 16.64 5.24 -12.55
N ALA A 80 16.57 3.91 -12.56
CA ALA A 80 15.37 3.15 -12.27
C ALA A 80 14.86 3.37 -10.83
N ASP A 81 15.76 3.59 -9.87
CA ASP A 81 15.39 3.85 -8.47
C ASP A 81 14.68 5.20 -8.36
N ARG A 82 15.20 6.22 -9.04
CA ARG A 82 14.55 7.54 -9.06
C ARG A 82 13.23 7.53 -9.81
N GLN A 83 13.11 6.77 -10.91
CA GLN A 83 11.83 6.58 -11.62
C GLN A 83 10.80 5.96 -10.69
N ARG A 84 11.17 4.91 -9.94
CA ARG A 84 10.31 4.27 -8.94
C ARG A 84 9.86 5.26 -7.88
N GLN A 85 10.76 6.01 -7.26
CA GLN A 85 10.45 7.02 -6.24
C GLN A 85 9.44 8.06 -6.75
N LEU A 86 9.66 8.60 -7.93
CA LEU A 86 8.78 9.59 -8.54
C LEU A 86 7.39 9.02 -8.83
N LEU A 87 7.32 7.80 -9.35
CA LEU A 87 6.04 7.13 -9.62
C LEU A 87 5.27 6.86 -8.32
N LEU A 88 5.94 6.36 -7.28
CA LEU A 88 5.33 6.11 -5.97
C LEU A 88 4.77 7.41 -5.37
N LEU A 89 5.54 8.50 -5.39
CA LEU A 89 5.05 9.79 -4.91
C LEU A 89 3.89 10.34 -5.75
N HIS A 90 3.91 10.14 -7.06
CA HIS A 90 2.80 10.54 -7.93
C HIS A 90 1.53 9.78 -7.57
N ILE A 91 1.60 8.46 -7.42
CA ILE A 91 0.47 7.63 -7.02
C ILE A 91 -0.02 8.05 -5.63
N ALA A 92 0.87 8.13 -4.65
CA ALA A 92 0.54 8.49 -3.28
C ALA A 92 -0.16 9.85 -3.15
N ARG A 93 0.33 10.87 -3.87
CA ARG A 93 -0.29 12.21 -3.94
C ARG A 93 -1.65 12.21 -4.63
N GLY A 94 -1.89 11.24 -5.52
CA GLY A 94 -3.19 11.08 -6.17
C GLY A 94 -4.34 10.82 -5.20
N PHE A 95 -4.07 10.37 -3.98
CA PHE A 95 -5.05 10.15 -2.92
C PHE A 95 -5.24 11.35 -1.98
N CYS A 96 -4.44 12.43 -2.11
CA CYS A 96 -4.57 13.60 -1.24
C CYS A 96 -5.99 14.18 -1.27
N GLY A 97 -6.49 14.52 -0.07
CA GLY A 97 -7.84 15.07 0.10
C GLY A 97 -8.91 14.02 0.41
N ILE A 98 -8.66 12.72 0.18
CA ILE A 98 -9.61 11.66 0.53
C ILE A 98 -9.81 11.66 2.06
N PRO A 99 -11.07 11.62 2.56
CA PRO A 99 -11.36 11.63 3.98
C PRO A 99 -10.72 10.47 4.74
N TYR A 100 -10.21 10.77 5.96
CA TYR A 100 -9.78 9.76 6.91
C TYR A 100 -11.00 9.16 7.62
N VAL A 101 -11.12 7.84 7.56
CA VAL A 101 -12.10 7.08 8.36
C VAL A 101 -11.41 5.83 8.88
N ALA A 102 -11.42 5.67 10.21
CA ALA A 102 -10.84 4.48 10.85
C ALA A 102 -11.76 3.27 10.69
N LYS A 103 -11.15 2.07 10.70
CA LYS A 103 -11.88 0.79 10.74
C LYS A 103 -12.76 0.54 9.51
N THR A 104 -12.37 1.02 8.33
CA THR A 104 -13.12 0.80 7.08
C THR A 104 -13.18 -0.65 6.66
N LEU A 105 -12.36 -1.51 7.25
CA LEU A 105 -12.34 -2.98 7.02
C LEU A 105 -13.10 -3.78 8.08
N GLU A 106 -13.57 -3.13 9.16
CA GLU A 106 -14.29 -3.84 10.23
C GLU A 106 -15.77 -3.97 9.88
N ASN A 107 -16.13 -5.11 9.30
CA ASN A 107 -17.51 -5.50 8.98
C ASN A 107 -18.04 -6.47 10.02
N ASP A 108 -19.37 -6.57 10.15
CA ASP A 108 -20.01 -7.14 11.33
C ASP A 108 -20.04 -8.66 11.40
N SER A 109 -19.86 -9.38 10.29
CA SER A 109 -20.16 -10.82 10.33
C SER A 109 -19.32 -11.72 9.41
N MET A 110 -18.71 -11.16 8.37
CA MET A 110 -17.95 -11.95 7.40
C MET A 110 -16.84 -11.10 6.79
N GLU A 111 -15.64 -11.70 6.67
CA GLU A 111 -14.53 -11.02 6.00
C GLU A 111 -14.76 -10.96 4.50
N ASN A 112 -14.58 -9.79 3.93
CA ASN A 112 -14.70 -9.53 2.50
C ASN A 112 -13.49 -8.72 2.01
N LEU A 113 -13.16 -8.84 0.72
CA LEU A 113 -12.18 -7.96 0.11
C LEU A 113 -12.80 -6.58 -0.11
N VAL A 114 -12.59 -5.68 0.85
CA VAL A 114 -13.12 -4.31 0.78
C VAL A 114 -12.28 -3.47 -0.17
N VAL A 115 -12.93 -2.84 -1.16
CA VAL A 115 -12.39 -1.78 -2.01
C VAL A 115 -13.08 -0.47 -1.66
N ASN A 116 -12.35 0.45 -1.07
CA ASN A 116 -12.86 1.78 -0.71
C ASN A 116 -11.76 2.82 -0.98
N LEU A 117 -11.96 3.63 -2.03
CA LEU A 117 -11.06 4.73 -2.39
C LEU A 117 -11.62 6.10 -1.98
N ARG A 118 -12.74 6.13 -1.26
CA ARG A 118 -13.39 7.38 -0.82
C ARG A 118 -13.15 7.70 0.64
N GLN A 119 -12.76 6.70 1.42
CA GLN A 119 -12.48 6.81 2.85
C GLN A 119 -11.33 5.87 3.19
N LEU A 120 -10.27 6.40 3.75
CA LEU A 120 -9.04 5.65 4.01
C LEU A 120 -8.57 5.87 5.45
N ASP A 121 -8.03 4.82 6.04
CA ASP A 121 -7.11 4.92 7.18
C ASP A 121 -5.65 4.79 6.70
N CYS A 122 -4.70 4.82 7.64
CA CYS A 122 -3.29 4.79 7.29
C CYS A 122 -2.87 3.50 6.58
N THR A 123 -3.46 2.35 6.96
CA THR A 123 -3.15 1.04 6.38
C THR A 123 -3.75 0.92 4.99
N THR A 124 -5.05 1.16 4.87
CA THR A 124 -5.74 1.08 3.57
C THR A 124 -5.21 2.09 2.56
N TYR A 125 -4.73 3.26 3.00
CA TYR A 125 -4.03 4.20 2.14
C TYR A 125 -2.77 3.59 1.52
N VAL A 126 -1.87 3.03 2.34
CA VAL A 126 -0.61 2.43 1.87
C VAL A 126 -0.88 1.21 0.99
N GLU A 127 -1.84 0.36 1.36
CA GLU A 127 -2.24 -0.81 0.55
C GLU A 127 -2.76 -0.42 -0.84
N ASN A 128 -3.59 0.61 -0.92
CA ASN A 128 -4.10 1.11 -2.22
C ASN A 128 -2.98 1.70 -3.08
N VAL A 129 -2.05 2.46 -2.49
CA VAL A 129 -0.88 2.99 -3.21
C VAL A 129 -0.04 1.86 -3.77
N LEU A 130 0.26 0.84 -2.95
CA LEU A 130 1.06 -0.32 -3.36
C LEU A 130 0.33 -1.15 -4.44
N ALA A 131 -0.97 -1.39 -4.30
CA ALA A 131 -1.75 -2.14 -5.29
C ALA A 131 -1.77 -1.44 -6.66
N VAL A 132 -1.96 -0.12 -6.70
CA VAL A 132 -1.89 0.67 -7.94
C VAL A 132 -0.47 0.62 -8.52
N TYR A 133 0.55 0.75 -7.67
CA TYR A 133 1.95 0.67 -8.11
C TYR A 133 2.27 -0.69 -8.74
N GLU A 134 1.87 -1.81 -8.12
CA GLU A 134 2.10 -3.16 -8.65
C GLU A 134 1.37 -3.39 -9.99
N CYS A 135 0.15 -2.85 -10.14
CA CYS A 135 -0.54 -2.85 -11.43
C CYS A 135 0.30 -2.18 -12.52
N VAL A 136 0.81 -1.00 -12.24
CA VAL A 136 1.59 -0.20 -13.19
C VAL A 136 2.94 -0.85 -13.47
N LYS A 137 3.65 -1.30 -12.44
CA LYS A 137 4.96 -1.97 -12.53
C LYS A 137 4.92 -3.19 -13.46
N HIS A 138 3.87 -4.01 -13.33
CA HIS A 138 3.70 -5.25 -14.09
C HIS A 138 2.90 -5.09 -15.39
N ASN A 139 2.49 -3.87 -15.78
CA ASN A 139 1.61 -3.61 -16.92
C ASN A 139 0.29 -4.40 -16.86
N ARG A 140 -0.20 -4.69 -15.65
CA ARG A 140 -1.46 -5.37 -15.37
C ARG A 140 -2.49 -4.31 -14.98
N THR A 141 -3.36 -3.95 -15.92
CA THR A 141 -4.13 -2.69 -15.84
C THR A 141 -5.63 -2.88 -15.72
N SER A 142 -6.10 -4.09 -15.50
CA SER A 142 -7.53 -4.36 -15.27
C SER A 142 -7.92 -4.18 -13.79
N TYR A 143 -9.21 -3.98 -13.53
CA TYR A 143 -9.73 -4.00 -12.16
C TYR A 143 -9.49 -5.33 -11.45
N ALA A 144 -9.56 -6.44 -12.18
CA ALA A 144 -9.26 -7.77 -11.64
C ALA A 144 -7.79 -7.91 -11.21
N ASP A 145 -6.86 -7.28 -11.94
CA ASP A 145 -5.45 -7.22 -11.54
C ASP A 145 -5.24 -6.43 -10.25
N TYR A 146 -5.92 -5.29 -10.12
CA TYR A 146 -5.90 -4.52 -8.88
C TYR A 146 -6.44 -5.33 -7.69
N LEU A 147 -7.57 -6.03 -7.85
CA LEU A 147 -8.12 -6.91 -6.82
C LEU A 147 -7.14 -8.03 -6.46
N HIS A 148 -6.45 -8.59 -7.44
CA HIS A 148 -5.43 -9.60 -7.22
C HIS A 148 -4.29 -9.07 -6.33
N PHE A 149 -3.72 -7.89 -6.66
CA PHE A 149 -2.66 -7.31 -5.86
C PHE A 149 -3.14 -6.87 -4.48
N LEU A 150 -4.28 -6.17 -4.38
CA LEU A 150 -4.83 -5.73 -3.09
C LEU A 150 -5.07 -6.91 -2.14
N ARG A 151 -5.60 -8.01 -2.65
CA ARG A 151 -5.81 -9.24 -1.88
C ARG A 151 -4.51 -9.83 -1.36
N ARG A 152 -3.46 -9.89 -2.20
CA ARG A 152 -2.14 -10.41 -1.81
C ARG A 152 -1.45 -9.50 -0.79
N ILE A 153 -1.59 -8.19 -0.94
CA ILE A 153 -1.00 -7.19 -0.03
C ILE A 153 -1.65 -7.22 1.34
N ARG A 154 -2.96 -7.50 1.44
CA ARG A 154 -3.74 -7.40 2.68
C ARG A 154 -3.84 -8.69 3.47
N TYR A 155 -3.79 -9.83 2.79
CA TYR A 155 -4.05 -11.14 3.39
C TYR A 155 -2.90 -12.10 3.16
N VAL A 156 -2.56 -12.88 4.20
CA VAL A 156 -1.59 -13.98 4.12
C VAL A 156 -1.99 -14.93 2.98
N ASP A 157 -1.07 -15.18 2.06
CA ASP A 157 -1.25 -15.97 0.83
C ASP A 157 -2.48 -15.55 -0.02
N GLY A 158 -3.00 -14.34 0.21
CA GLY A 158 -4.20 -13.82 -0.45
C GLY A 158 -5.49 -14.54 -0.04
N ASN A 159 -5.52 -15.21 1.10
CA ASN A 159 -6.72 -15.87 1.64
C ASN A 159 -7.60 -14.83 2.34
N VAL A 160 -8.78 -14.52 1.77
CA VAL A 160 -9.70 -13.53 2.35
C VAL A 160 -10.44 -14.16 3.53
N ASP A 161 -9.81 -14.05 4.69
CA ASP A 161 -10.31 -14.50 5.98
C ASP A 161 -9.83 -13.55 7.07
N TYR A 162 -10.66 -13.34 8.12
CA TYR A 162 -10.30 -12.40 9.18
C TYR A 162 -9.00 -12.76 9.88
N SER A 163 -8.75 -14.05 10.12
CA SER A 163 -7.52 -14.53 10.76
C SER A 163 -6.29 -14.46 9.85
N ALA A 164 -6.50 -14.37 8.53
CA ALA A 164 -5.44 -14.20 7.54
C ALA A 164 -5.20 -12.72 7.17
N ARG A 165 -6.05 -11.80 7.61
CA ARG A 165 -5.81 -10.37 7.42
C ARG A 165 -4.59 -9.95 8.25
N GLN A 166 -3.65 -9.26 7.64
CA GLN A 166 -2.39 -8.84 8.26
C GLN A 166 -2.66 -7.66 9.23
N HIS A 167 -3.13 -7.96 10.43
CA HIS A 167 -3.62 -6.99 11.41
C HIS A 167 -2.53 -6.14 12.04
N TYR A 168 -1.32 -6.69 12.20
CA TYR A 168 -0.15 -5.99 12.73
C TYR A 168 0.79 -5.63 11.58
N PHE A 169 1.33 -4.42 11.61
CA PHE A 169 2.13 -3.97 10.49
C PHE A 169 3.45 -4.76 10.36
N THR A 170 3.94 -5.36 11.44
CA THR A 170 5.08 -6.28 11.37
C THR A 170 4.74 -7.54 10.54
N GLU A 171 3.58 -8.15 10.74
CA GLU A 171 3.12 -9.26 9.90
C GLU A 171 2.96 -8.82 8.44
N TRP A 172 2.39 -7.63 8.23
CA TRP A 172 2.27 -7.03 6.92
C TRP A 172 3.64 -6.89 6.21
N ILE A 173 4.68 -6.45 6.94
CA ILE A 173 6.04 -6.37 6.39
C ILE A 173 6.59 -7.75 6.04
N GLU A 174 6.44 -8.73 6.94
CA GLU A 174 6.95 -10.09 6.75
C GLU A 174 6.33 -10.76 5.52
N GLU A 175 5.00 -10.76 5.42
CA GLU A 175 4.28 -11.41 4.32
C GLU A 175 4.48 -10.68 2.99
N ASN A 176 4.44 -9.35 2.97
CA ASN A 176 4.71 -8.59 1.75
C ASN A 176 6.18 -8.66 1.30
N THR A 177 7.12 -8.93 2.23
CA THR A 177 8.52 -9.24 1.90
C THR A 177 8.64 -10.62 1.26
N LYS A 178 7.98 -11.63 1.82
CA LYS A 178 7.88 -12.98 1.26
C LYS A 178 7.28 -12.97 -0.17
N ASP A 179 6.26 -12.14 -0.39
CA ASP A 179 5.63 -11.97 -1.70
C ASP A 179 6.46 -11.12 -2.69
N GLY A 180 7.54 -10.51 -2.24
CA GLY A 180 8.44 -9.72 -3.08
C GLY A 180 7.94 -8.31 -3.40
N PHE A 181 6.88 -7.83 -2.75
CA PHE A 181 6.36 -6.47 -2.95
C PHE A 181 7.22 -5.42 -2.26
N VAL A 182 7.77 -5.77 -1.10
CA VAL A 182 8.57 -4.85 -0.29
C VAL A 182 9.81 -5.54 0.31
N ARG A 183 10.69 -4.74 0.92
CA ARG A 183 11.75 -5.23 1.81
C ARG A 183 11.95 -4.25 2.95
N GLU A 184 12.18 -4.76 4.15
CA GLU A 184 12.55 -3.92 5.28
C GLU A 184 13.98 -3.42 5.15
N ILE A 185 14.20 -2.15 5.46
CA ILE A 185 15.53 -1.52 5.48
C ILE A 185 15.95 -1.40 6.96
N SER A 186 17.00 -2.12 7.33
CA SER A 186 17.53 -2.17 8.71
C SER A 186 19.02 -1.87 8.79
N THR A 187 19.61 -1.47 7.67
CA THR A 187 21.03 -1.09 7.53
C THR A 187 21.17 0.18 6.68
N PRO A 188 22.26 0.95 6.80
CA PRO A 188 23.41 0.73 7.68
C PRO A 188 23.13 1.04 9.18
N ASN A 189 24.06 0.68 10.04
CA ASN A 189 24.04 1.06 11.44
C ASN A 189 25.24 2.01 11.71
N PRO A 190 25.04 3.31 12.03
CA PRO A 190 23.77 4.03 12.05
C PRO A 190 23.16 4.24 10.64
N PRO A 191 21.89 4.67 10.47
CA PRO A 191 21.00 5.23 11.47
C PRO A 191 20.12 4.20 12.19
N PHE A 192 20.06 2.93 11.73
CA PHE A 192 19.30 1.85 12.39
C PHE A 192 20.09 1.29 13.57
N ASN A 193 20.08 2.02 14.70
CA ASN A 193 20.97 1.78 15.83
C ASN A 193 20.27 1.27 17.10
N THR A 194 18.94 1.14 17.07
CA THR A 194 18.14 0.74 18.23
C THR A 194 17.29 -0.49 17.91
N ARG A 195 17.06 -1.34 18.93
CA ARG A 195 16.30 -2.58 18.79
C ARG A 195 14.93 -2.45 19.41
N GLN A 196 13.90 -2.96 18.72
CA GLN A 196 12.58 -3.21 19.25
C GLN A 196 12.37 -4.72 19.36
N THR A 197 12.17 -5.23 20.58
CA THR A 197 11.67 -6.59 20.79
C THR A 197 10.16 -6.52 20.94
N LEU A 198 9.43 -7.26 20.14
CA LEU A 198 7.97 -7.22 20.11
C LEU A 198 7.35 -7.96 21.31
N SER A 199 6.24 -7.41 21.81
CA SER A 199 5.35 -8.06 22.76
C SER A 199 3.92 -7.75 22.32
N ILE A 200 3.40 -8.59 21.44
CA ILE A 200 2.12 -8.38 20.74
C ILE A 200 1.02 -9.16 21.45
N SER A 201 -0.08 -8.46 21.77
CA SER A 201 -1.23 -9.06 22.47
C SER A 201 -2.48 -8.19 22.45
N PHE A 202 -2.51 -7.13 21.62
CA PHE A 202 -3.56 -6.12 21.77
C PHE A 202 -4.93 -6.66 21.36
N MET A 203 -5.05 -7.34 20.23
CA MET A 203 -6.34 -7.80 19.71
C MET A 203 -6.94 -8.91 20.58
N SER A 204 -6.13 -9.91 20.94
CA SER A 204 -6.60 -11.04 21.76
C SER A 204 -7.00 -10.63 23.19
N THR A 205 -6.44 -9.51 23.70
CA THR A 205 -6.75 -8.98 25.04
C THR A 205 -7.80 -7.87 25.05
N HIS A 206 -8.20 -7.34 23.89
CA HIS A 206 -9.20 -6.28 23.73
C HIS A 206 -10.28 -6.68 22.72
N THR A 207 -10.79 -7.89 22.84
CA THR A 207 -11.73 -8.49 21.89
C THR A 207 -12.99 -7.66 21.65
N ASP A 208 -13.47 -6.94 22.69
CA ASP A 208 -14.63 -6.04 22.57
C ASP A 208 -14.44 -4.87 21.59
N ALA A 209 -13.18 -4.53 21.25
CA ALA A 209 -12.86 -3.47 20.30
C ALA A 209 -13.01 -3.91 18.83
N TYR A 210 -13.21 -5.23 18.60
CA TYR A 210 -13.23 -5.86 17.28
C TYR A 210 -14.51 -6.68 17.08
N PRO A 211 -15.42 -6.28 16.17
CA PRO A 211 -16.69 -7.00 15.96
C PRO A 211 -16.53 -8.50 15.72
N MET A 212 -15.53 -8.89 14.92
CA MET A 212 -15.27 -10.30 14.59
C MET A 212 -14.71 -11.15 15.74
N LEU A 213 -14.11 -10.50 16.77
CA LEU A 213 -13.56 -11.18 17.94
C LEU A 213 -14.53 -11.19 19.12
N LYS A 214 -15.43 -10.20 19.17
CA LYS A 214 -16.37 -10.03 20.27
C LYS A 214 -17.27 -11.27 20.40
N ASN A 215 -17.26 -11.90 21.58
CA ASN A 215 -18.00 -13.12 21.86
C ASN A 215 -17.70 -14.30 20.91
N ASN A 216 -16.52 -14.31 20.27
CA ASN A 216 -16.13 -15.32 19.29
C ASN A 216 -14.75 -15.93 19.64
N PRO A 217 -14.69 -16.84 20.65
CA PRO A 217 -13.42 -17.43 21.07
C PRO A 217 -12.72 -18.24 19.99
N GLU A 218 -13.46 -18.80 19.03
CA GLU A 218 -12.86 -19.54 17.91
C GLU A 218 -12.07 -18.63 16.97
N MET A 219 -12.51 -17.40 16.76
CA MET A 219 -11.76 -16.41 15.98
C MET A 219 -10.62 -15.78 16.79
N VAL A 220 -10.73 -15.72 18.12
CA VAL A 220 -9.66 -15.20 18.98
C VAL A 220 -8.44 -16.12 18.97
N LYS A 221 -8.62 -17.44 18.87
CA LYS A 221 -7.52 -18.42 18.89
C LYS A 221 -6.47 -18.16 17.81
N PRO A 222 -6.81 -18.11 16.50
CA PRO A 222 -5.81 -17.85 15.45
C PRO A 222 -5.15 -16.46 15.58
N ILE A 223 -5.88 -15.44 16.05
CA ILE A 223 -5.31 -14.12 16.32
C ILE A 223 -4.27 -14.20 17.44
N ALA A 224 -4.58 -14.87 18.55
CA ALA A 224 -3.64 -15.03 19.65
C ALA A 224 -2.41 -15.87 19.24
N GLU A 225 -2.56 -16.83 18.34
CA GLU A 225 -1.45 -17.61 17.79
C GLU A 225 -0.54 -16.74 16.91
N MET A 226 -1.10 -15.91 16.05
CA MET A 226 -0.36 -14.93 15.25
C MET A 226 0.39 -13.94 16.15
N GLU A 227 -0.25 -13.37 17.18
CA GLU A 227 0.38 -12.49 18.16
C GLU A 227 1.55 -13.17 18.89
N ARG A 228 1.41 -14.44 19.27
CA ARG A 228 2.46 -15.23 19.90
C ARG A 228 3.64 -15.47 18.94
N ARG A 229 3.37 -15.73 17.65
CA ARG A 229 4.38 -15.91 16.60
C ARG A 229 5.22 -14.65 16.40
N LEU A 230 4.59 -13.48 16.42
CA LEU A 230 5.27 -12.19 16.26
C LEU A 230 6.05 -11.77 17.51
N SER A 231 5.60 -12.20 18.70
CA SER A 231 6.23 -11.81 19.97
C SER A 231 7.60 -12.46 20.14
N GLY A 232 8.53 -11.72 20.75
CA GLY A 232 9.93 -12.13 20.93
C GLY A 232 10.85 -11.80 19.76
N ASN A 233 10.31 -11.55 18.57
CA ASN A 233 11.10 -11.12 17.41
C ASN A 233 11.65 -9.70 17.64
N THR A 234 12.85 -9.46 17.08
CA THR A 234 13.58 -8.19 17.28
C THR A 234 13.88 -7.53 15.94
N TYR A 235 13.60 -6.25 15.87
CA TYR A 235 13.78 -5.43 14.66
C TYR A 235 14.62 -4.20 14.96
N MET A 236 15.43 -3.78 13.98
CA MET A 236 16.21 -2.54 14.08
C MET A 236 15.37 -1.35 13.64
N TYR A 237 15.55 -0.22 14.32
CA TYR A 237 14.82 0.99 13.99
C TYR A 237 15.64 2.25 14.21
N ILE A 238 15.15 3.37 13.67
CA ILE A 238 15.72 4.71 13.86
C ILE A 238 14.95 5.40 14.99
N PRO A 239 15.60 5.74 16.13
CA PRO A 239 14.95 6.47 17.21
C PRO A 239 14.46 7.84 16.76
N LYS A 240 13.34 8.30 17.32
CA LYS A 240 12.76 9.61 16.90
C LYS A 240 13.71 10.79 17.09
N GLY A 241 14.64 10.73 18.04
CA GLY A 241 15.68 11.76 18.25
C GLY A 241 16.72 11.84 17.14
N ASP A 242 16.86 10.76 16.34
CA ASP A 242 17.81 10.66 15.24
C ASP A 242 17.19 10.95 13.87
N ILE A 243 15.89 11.24 13.81
CA ILE A 243 15.18 11.64 12.58
C ILE A 243 15.54 13.10 12.27
N LYS A 244 16.76 13.31 11.76
CA LYS A 244 17.32 14.63 11.44
C LYS A 244 17.60 14.76 9.95
N ASN A 245 17.61 15.97 9.44
CA ASN A 245 17.94 16.25 8.04
C ASN A 245 19.44 16.11 7.80
N THR A 246 19.96 14.90 7.74
CA THR A 246 21.36 14.58 7.52
C THR A 246 21.58 13.83 6.21
N LYS A 247 22.79 13.88 5.66
CA LYS A 247 23.17 13.09 4.47
C LYS A 247 22.97 11.58 4.74
N LEU A 248 23.31 11.12 5.94
CA LEU A 248 23.16 9.74 6.34
C LEU A 248 21.70 9.29 6.28
N LEU A 249 20.78 10.08 6.85
CA LEU A 249 19.37 9.73 6.84
C LEU A 249 18.78 9.76 5.42
N ARG A 250 19.20 10.75 4.60
CA ARG A 250 18.78 10.85 3.19
C ARG A 250 19.28 9.69 2.33
N SER A 251 20.45 9.10 2.66
CA SER A 251 20.95 7.92 1.95
C SER A 251 20.27 6.62 2.38
N ALA A 252 19.71 6.57 3.59
CA ALA A 252 19.06 5.38 4.13
C ALA A 252 17.56 5.32 3.78
N ILE A 253 16.87 6.47 3.77
CA ILE A 253 15.43 6.59 3.50
C ILE A 253 15.25 7.31 2.16
N HIS A 254 14.54 6.68 1.24
CA HIS A 254 14.23 7.24 -0.06
C HIS A 254 12.79 7.79 -0.11
N ASP A 255 12.55 8.71 -1.05
CA ASP A 255 11.19 9.09 -1.42
C ASP A 255 10.37 7.84 -1.81
N GLY A 256 9.17 7.72 -1.28
CA GLY A 256 8.30 6.58 -1.57
C GLY A 256 8.48 5.36 -0.64
N ASP A 257 9.50 5.35 0.24
CA ASP A 257 9.60 4.32 1.27
C ASP A 257 8.41 4.41 2.24
N ILE A 258 7.95 3.28 2.76
CA ILE A 258 6.92 3.26 3.80
C ILE A 258 7.59 3.49 5.15
N ILE A 259 7.04 4.41 5.93
CA ILE A 259 7.44 4.72 7.30
C ILE A 259 6.47 4.00 8.23
N ALA A 260 6.98 3.10 9.08
CA ALA A 260 6.22 2.47 10.17
C ALA A 260 6.63 3.11 11.50
N ILE A 261 5.71 3.86 12.11
CA ILE A 261 5.97 4.57 13.37
C ILE A 261 5.74 3.63 14.54
N ILE A 262 6.83 3.31 15.23
CA ILE A 262 6.86 2.41 16.39
C ILE A 262 6.22 3.09 17.60
N THR A 263 5.46 2.32 18.37
CA THR A 263 4.82 2.78 19.60
C THR A 263 5.31 2.03 20.84
N LYS A 264 5.31 2.71 21.99
CA LYS A 264 5.49 2.07 23.31
C LYS A 264 4.17 1.63 23.95
N LYS A 265 3.04 1.74 23.23
CA LYS A 265 1.75 1.23 23.73
C LYS A 265 1.84 -0.29 23.84
N LYS A 266 1.45 -0.81 25.01
CA LYS A 266 1.50 -2.24 25.31
C LYS A 266 0.67 -3.05 24.32
N GLY A 267 1.22 -4.14 23.85
CA GLY A 267 0.55 -5.09 22.96
C GLY A 267 0.53 -4.69 21.48
N LEU A 268 1.11 -3.53 21.09
CA LEU A 268 1.18 -3.03 19.71
C LEU A 268 2.63 -2.93 19.23
N ASP A 269 2.82 -3.11 17.93
CA ASP A 269 4.11 -2.90 17.23
C ASP A 269 4.26 -1.46 16.74
N THR A 270 3.24 -0.97 16.02
CA THR A 270 3.20 0.35 15.38
C THR A 270 1.94 1.13 15.80
N SER A 271 1.96 2.42 15.60
CA SER A 271 0.80 3.30 15.86
C SER A 271 0.30 4.01 14.62
N HIS A 272 1.12 4.10 13.58
CA HIS A 272 0.79 4.81 12.36
C HIS A 272 1.76 4.43 11.24
N ILE A 273 1.30 4.54 10.00
CA ILE A 273 2.13 4.34 8.81
C ILE A 273 1.86 5.42 7.77
N GLY A 274 2.83 5.63 6.88
CA GLY A 274 2.71 6.56 5.77
C GLY A 274 3.87 6.40 4.81
N ILE A 275 3.99 7.30 3.84
CA ILE A 275 4.98 7.25 2.77
C ILE A 275 5.96 8.41 2.94
N ALA A 276 7.25 8.12 2.87
CA ALA A 276 8.34 9.07 3.03
C ALA A 276 8.39 10.07 1.88
N VAL A 277 8.55 11.35 2.24
CA VAL A 277 8.77 12.44 1.29
C VAL A 277 9.87 13.35 1.83
N TRP A 278 10.91 13.54 1.04
CA TRP A 278 11.98 14.48 1.39
C TRP A 278 11.68 15.88 0.89
N HIS A 279 11.64 16.84 1.83
CA HIS A 279 11.66 18.27 1.56
C HIS A 279 13.03 18.89 1.88
N LYS A 280 13.19 20.18 1.61
CA LYS A 280 14.43 20.89 1.92
C LYS A 280 14.74 20.96 3.42
N ASP A 281 13.69 21.11 4.23
CA ASP A 281 13.73 21.20 5.70
C ASP A 281 13.85 19.84 6.41
N GLY A 282 13.47 18.74 5.76
CA GLY A 282 13.59 17.42 6.37
C GLY A 282 12.73 16.35 5.74
N LEU A 283 12.60 15.22 6.45
CA LEU A 283 11.72 14.13 6.11
C LEU A 283 10.29 14.49 6.52
N HIS A 284 9.36 14.36 5.58
CA HIS A 284 7.91 14.47 5.78
C HIS A 284 7.23 13.14 5.50
N MET A 285 5.91 13.08 5.69
CA MET A 285 5.13 11.87 5.49
C MET A 285 3.82 12.16 4.75
N LEU A 286 3.57 11.45 3.65
CA LEU A 286 2.25 11.33 3.06
C LEU A 286 1.48 10.27 3.85
N ASN A 287 0.32 10.63 4.38
CA ASN A 287 -0.45 9.70 5.21
C ASN A 287 -1.95 10.01 5.21
N ALA A 288 -2.78 9.00 5.52
CA ALA A 288 -4.16 9.25 5.89
C ALA A 288 -4.18 9.70 7.36
N SER A 289 -4.37 10.99 7.56
CA SER A 289 -4.18 11.65 8.85
C SER A 289 -5.47 11.74 9.65
N GLN A 290 -5.48 11.12 10.82
CA GLN A 290 -6.58 11.30 11.80
C GLN A 290 -6.67 12.76 12.28
N ILE A 291 -5.55 13.48 12.33
CA ILE A 291 -5.48 14.87 12.78
C ILE A 291 -6.11 15.79 11.74
N HIS A 292 -5.68 15.66 10.48
CA HIS A 292 -6.19 16.48 9.36
C HIS A 292 -7.50 15.95 8.76
N LYS A 293 -8.00 14.79 9.24
CA LYS A 293 -9.24 14.14 8.75
C LYS A 293 -9.23 13.79 7.27
N LYS A 294 -8.06 13.65 6.66
CA LYS A 294 -7.89 13.32 5.23
C LYS A 294 -6.48 12.81 4.94
N VAL A 295 -6.31 12.26 3.75
CA VAL A 295 -4.97 12.00 3.20
C VAL A 295 -4.28 13.34 2.94
N VAL A 296 -3.08 13.49 3.45
CA VAL A 296 -2.31 14.74 3.40
C VAL A 296 -0.81 14.45 3.34
N GLU A 297 -0.07 15.29 2.64
CA GLU A 297 1.37 15.43 2.85
C GLU A 297 1.55 16.31 4.09
N GLU A 298 2.06 15.71 5.18
CA GLU A 298 2.14 16.36 6.48
C GLU A 298 3.02 17.62 6.40
N PRO A 299 2.47 18.80 6.76
CA PRO A 299 3.22 20.05 6.63
C PRO A 299 4.39 20.18 7.61
N MET A 300 4.38 19.41 8.71
CA MET A 300 5.50 19.36 9.65
C MET A 300 6.52 18.31 9.20
N THR A 301 7.78 18.50 9.57
CA THR A 301 8.76 17.43 9.48
C THR A 301 8.31 16.23 10.32
N LEU A 302 8.69 15.02 9.91
CA LEU A 302 8.38 13.81 10.67
C LEU A 302 8.94 13.89 12.10
N HIS A 303 10.13 14.51 12.28
CA HIS A 303 10.70 14.76 13.60
C HIS A 303 9.71 15.55 14.47
N ASP A 304 9.26 16.72 14.00
CA ASP A 304 8.39 17.62 14.77
C ASP A 304 7.01 17.01 15.00
N TYR A 305 6.48 16.29 14.00
CA TYR A 305 5.26 15.50 14.13
C TYR A 305 5.38 14.50 15.29
N MET A 306 6.46 13.70 15.34
CA MET A 306 6.64 12.68 16.36
C MET A 306 6.92 13.27 17.75
N GLN A 307 7.51 14.46 17.85
CA GLN A 307 7.71 15.14 19.14
C GLN A 307 6.36 15.45 19.83
N LYS A 308 5.31 15.73 19.06
CA LYS A 308 3.96 15.96 19.57
C LYS A 308 3.25 14.67 20.02
N HIS A 309 3.85 13.50 19.75
CA HIS A 309 3.26 12.18 20.05
C HIS A 309 4.16 11.37 20.99
N PRO A 310 4.02 11.52 22.33
CA PRO A 310 4.92 10.90 23.31
C PRO A 310 4.98 9.37 23.28
N SER A 311 3.96 8.70 22.76
CA SER A 311 3.95 7.24 22.62
C SER A 311 4.78 6.73 21.43
N GLN A 312 5.10 7.58 20.47
CA GLN A 312 5.91 7.25 19.31
C GLN A 312 7.40 7.31 19.69
N VAL A 313 8.17 6.27 19.37
CA VAL A 313 9.56 6.13 19.83
C VAL A 313 10.59 6.11 18.70
N GLY A 314 10.19 5.77 17.49
CA GLY A 314 11.07 5.71 16.33
C GLY A 314 10.34 5.21 15.10
N ILE A 315 11.09 4.90 14.05
CA ILE A 315 10.56 4.43 12.78
C ILE A 315 11.30 3.20 12.26
N ARG A 316 10.57 2.27 11.69
CA ARG A 316 11.07 1.24 10.77
C ARG A 316 10.79 1.70 9.34
N ILE A 317 11.65 1.30 8.40
CA ILE A 317 11.55 1.71 6.99
C ILE A 317 11.35 0.48 6.13
N VAL A 318 10.37 0.57 5.24
CA VAL A 318 10.02 -0.52 4.31
C VAL A 318 10.05 0.02 2.89
N ARG A 319 10.91 -0.54 2.06
CA ARG A 319 11.09 -0.12 0.66
C ARG A 319 10.22 -0.95 -0.25
N ILE A 320 9.45 -0.30 -1.09
CA ILE A 320 8.70 -0.92 -2.19
C ILE A 320 9.69 -1.32 -3.30
N ASN A 321 9.60 -2.57 -3.79
CA ASN A 321 10.55 -3.13 -4.76
C ASN A 321 10.29 -2.69 -6.21
#